data_04e3f158570890d80bc6fc78c55b4f6c
#
_entry.id   04e3f158570890d80bc6fc78c55b4f6c
#
_cell.length_a   1.000
_cell.length_b   1.000
_cell.length_c   1.000
_cell.angle_alpha   90.00
_cell.angle_beta   90.00
_cell.angle_gamma   90.00
#
_symmetry.space_group_name_H-M   'P 1'
#
loop_
_entity.id
_entity.type
_entity.pdbx_description
1 polymer ?
#
loop_
_entity_poly.entity_id
_entity_poly.type
_entity_poly.pdbx_seq_one_letter_code
_entity_poly.pdbx_strand_id
1 'polypeptide(L)'
;IANSDWSSDVCSSDLVIGAINYDPEAEDASAHTVLVVSENGFGKRTDFDEYRITKRGGKGVKTISITEKTGKLIAIKNVTENNDLMIIEKSGLTIRMAVSDIRVAGRATQGVKLINIKNGDSIAAISTVEKGDDEQEKVAGENVETPQE
;
A
#
# COMPACT_ATOMS: atom_id res chain seq x y z
N ILE A 1 26.35 -25.68 14.68
CA ILE A 1 26.58 -24.28 15.08
C ILE A 1 26.35 -23.43 13.85
N ALA A 2 25.13 -23.04 13.65
CA ALA A 2 24.86 -22.06 12.68
C ALA A 2 25.42 -20.73 13.17
N ASN A 3 26.55 -20.38 12.71
CA ASN A 3 26.99 -19.02 12.80
C ASN A 3 26.10 -18.23 11.84
N SER A 4 25.21 -17.51 12.42
CA SER A 4 24.22 -16.75 11.68
C SER A 4 24.91 -15.58 10.99
N ASP A 5 25.24 -15.76 9.73
CA ASP A 5 25.65 -14.66 8.85
C ASP A 5 24.53 -13.65 8.58
N TRP A 6 23.37 -13.86 9.22
CA TRP A 6 22.27 -12.91 9.08
C TRP A 6 22.58 -11.56 9.72
N SER A 7 23.47 -11.52 10.71
CA SER A 7 23.87 -10.25 11.34
C SER A 7 24.74 -9.37 10.45
N SER A 8 25.34 -9.93 9.41
CA SER A 8 26.10 -9.15 8.42
C SER A 8 25.22 -8.52 7.34
N ASP A 9 24.00 -9.07 7.15
CA ASP A 9 23.04 -8.56 6.17
C ASP A 9 22.07 -7.51 6.75
N VAL A 10 22.05 -7.34 8.08
CA VAL A 10 21.24 -6.32 8.75
C VAL A 10 22.11 -5.10 8.98
N CYS A 11 21.91 -4.10 8.16
CA CYS A 11 22.51 -2.79 8.36
C CYS A 11 21.96 -2.16 9.64
N SER A 12 22.80 -1.56 10.47
CA SER A 12 22.36 -0.86 11.68
C SER A 12 21.43 0.33 11.41
N SER A 13 21.30 0.71 10.15
CA SER A 13 20.37 1.74 9.66
C SER A 13 19.05 1.19 9.12
N ASP A 14 18.83 -0.12 9.15
CA ASP A 14 17.58 -0.72 8.72
C ASP A 14 16.44 -0.35 9.68
N LEU A 15 15.31 0.04 9.09
CA LEU A 15 14.13 0.46 9.82
C LEU A 15 12.96 -0.46 9.52
N VAL A 16 12.23 -0.85 10.56
CA VAL A 16 10.93 -1.51 10.41
C VAL A 16 9.90 -0.46 10.03
N ILE A 17 9.29 -0.59 8.86
CA ILE A 17 8.33 0.36 8.31
C ILE A 17 6.90 0.03 8.73
N GLY A 18 6.61 -1.25 8.91
CA GLY A 18 5.28 -1.69 9.30
C GLY A 18 5.19 -3.20 9.44
N ALA A 19 4.07 -3.63 9.94
CA ALA A 19 3.68 -5.02 10.05
C ALA A 19 2.22 -5.18 9.65
N ILE A 20 1.89 -6.29 9.04
CA ILE A 20 0.52 -6.66 8.71
C ILE A 20 0.20 -8.03 9.29
N ASN A 21 -1.02 -8.21 9.72
CA ASN A 21 -1.53 -9.50 10.14
C ASN A 21 -2.31 -10.13 8.98
N TYR A 22 -2.16 -11.42 8.79
CA TYR A 22 -2.82 -12.17 7.74
C TYR A 22 -3.13 -13.58 8.25
N ASP A 23 -4.36 -14.01 8.11
CA ASP A 23 -4.80 -15.36 8.40
C ASP A 23 -5.04 -16.11 7.07
N PRO A 24 -4.21 -17.10 6.73
CA PRO A 24 -4.37 -17.85 5.49
C PRO A 24 -5.57 -18.81 5.51
N GLU A 25 -6.15 -19.08 6.69
CA GLU A 25 -7.31 -19.97 6.85
C GLU A 25 -8.64 -19.21 6.86
N ALA A 26 -8.61 -17.87 6.81
CA ALA A 26 -9.80 -17.06 6.70
C ALA A 26 -10.53 -17.29 5.37
N GLU A 27 -11.85 -17.26 5.39
CA GLU A 27 -12.69 -17.50 4.19
C GLU A 27 -12.39 -16.51 3.05
N ASP A 28 -11.98 -15.31 3.40
CA ASP A 28 -11.64 -14.22 2.47
C ASP A 28 -10.14 -14.06 2.20
N ALA A 29 -9.30 -15.00 2.68
CA ALA A 29 -7.85 -14.92 2.58
C ALA A 29 -7.35 -14.64 1.15
N SER A 30 -7.98 -15.24 0.15
CA SER A 30 -7.62 -15.05 -1.27
C SER A 30 -7.96 -13.67 -1.83
N ALA A 31 -8.84 -12.92 -1.17
CA ALA A 31 -9.19 -11.55 -1.57
C ALA A 31 -8.16 -10.52 -1.09
N HIS A 32 -7.31 -10.90 -0.14
CA HIS A 32 -6.31 -10.04 0.45
C HIS A 32 -5.01 -10.01 -0.35
N THR A 33 -4.41 -8.84 -0.45
CA THR A 33 -3.10 -8.64 -1.09
C THR A 33 -2.23 -7.72 -0.25
N VAL A 34 -0.92 -7.87 -0.40
CA VAL A 34 0.06 -6.98 0.22
C VAL A 34 0.26 -5.76 -0.67
N LEU A 35 -0.16 -4.60 -0.21
CA LEU A 35 0.14 -3.33 -0.85
C LEU A 35 1.42 -2.76 -0.27
N VAL A 36 2.35 -2.39 -1.13
CA VAL A 36 3.57 -1.67 -0.77
C VAL A 36 3.64 -0.36 -1.53
N VAL A 37 4.09 0.69 -0.85
CA VAL A 37 4.22 2.03 -1.43
C VAL A 37 5.56 2.64 -1.06
N SER A 38 6.22 3.27 -2.04
CA SER A 38 7.48 3.97 -1.88
C SER A 38 7.31 5.49 -1.86
N GLU A 39 8.28 6.20 -1.33
CA GLU A 39 8.22 7.65 -1.09
C GLU A 39 8.00 8.49 -2.36
N ASN A 40 8.44 8.00 -3.52
CA ASN A 40 8.32 8.71 -4.80
C ASN A 40 7.04 8.36 -5.57
N GLY A 41 6.05 7.77 -4.91
CA GLY A 41 4.74 7.51 -5.50
C GLY A 41 4.64 6.22 -6.29
N PHE A 42 5.57 5.29 -6.14
CA PHE A 42 5.49 3.96 -6.73
C PHE A 42 4.89 2.98 -5.74
N GLY A 43 4.10 2.06 -6.25
CA GLY A 43 3.52 1.00 -5.44
C GLY A 43 3.02 -0.16 -6.28
N LYS A 44 2.65 -1.22 -5.60
CA LYS A 44 2.06 -2.41 -6.19
C LYS A 44 1.34 -3.22 -5.16
N ARG A 45 0.48 -4.11 -5.65
CA ARG A 45 -0.07 -5.21 -4.86
C ARG A 45 0.67 -6.50 -5.19
N THR A 46 0.82 -7.37 -4.22
CA THR A 46 1.41 -8.69 -4.39
C THR A 46 0.59 -9.70 -3.60
N ASP A 47 0.33 -10.85 -4.18
CA ASP A 47 -0.38 -11.92 -3.47
C ASP A 47 0.44 -12.43 -2.28
N PHE A 48 -0.24 -12.83 -1.21
CA PHE A 48 0.45 -13.39 -0.04
C PHE A 48 1.22 -14.67 -0.35
N ASP A 49 0.80 -15.45 -1.33
CA ASP A 49 1.46 -16.68 -1.76
C ASP A 49 2.86 -16.44 -2.32
N GLU A 50 3.16 -15.24 -2.78
CA GLU A 50 4.50 -14.84 -3.19
C GLU A 50 5.49 -14.74 -2.00
N TYR A 51 4.99 -14.70 -0.76
CA TYR A 51 5.79 -14.63 0.45
C TYR A 51 5.86 -16.00 1.11
N ARG A 52 7.06 -16.57 1.19
CA ARG A 52 7.27 -17.84 1.85
C ARG A 52 7.07 -17.73 3.37
N ILE A 53 6.49 -18.77 3.96
CA ILE A 53 6.44 -18.92 5.41
C ILE A 53 7.85 -19.28 5.91
N THR A 54 8.36 -18.50 6.83
CA THR A 54 9.70 -18.69 7.42
C THR A 54 9.62 -18.77 8.93
N LYS A 55 10.61 -19.46 9.51
CA LYS A 55 10.78 -19.50 10.97
C LYS A 55 11.43 -18.20 11.46
N ARG A 56 11.39 -17.99 12.79
CA ARG A 56 12.11 -16.88 13.44
C ARG A 56 13.60 -16.91 13.07
N GLY A 57 14.18 -15.75 12.82
CA GLY A 57 15.57 -15.63 12.37
C GLY A 57 15.82 -16.07 10.92
N GLY A 58 14.77 -16.34 10.16
CA GLY A 58 14.88 -16.62 8.75
C GLY A 58 15.27 -15.37 7.94
N LYS A 59 15.99 -15.59 6.83
CA LYS A 59 16.31 -14.53 5.88
C LYS A 59 15.02 -14.02 5.21
N GLY A 60 14.81 -12.72 5.20
CA GLY A 60 13.68 -12.07 4.55
C GLY A 60 13.69 -12.25 3.03
N VAL A 61 12.62 -11.84 2.39
CA VAL A 61 12.48 -11.82 0.93
C VAL A 61 12.25 -10.40 0.45
N LYS A 62 12.81 -10.09 -0.72
CA LYS A 62 12.63 -8.78 -1.33
C LYS A 62 11.18 -8.60 -1.77
N THR A 63 10.55 -7.50 -1.38
CA THR A 63 9.17 -7.18 -1.75
C THR A 63 9.05 -6.17 -2.87
N ILE A 64 9.99 -5.24 -2.99
CA ILE A 64 10.02 -4.23 -4.05
C ILE A 64 11.46 -3.89 -4.42
N SER A 65 11.71 -3.54 -5.67
CA SER A 65 13.00 -3.02 -6.09
C SER A 65 13.11 -1.54 -5.77
N ILE A 66 13.98 -1.22 -4.82
CA ILE A 66 14.28 0.16 -4.43
C ILE A 66 15.36 0.71 -5.34
N THR A 67 15.06 1.83 -5.99
CA THR A 67 15.95 2.57 -6.87
C THR A 67 15.85 4.06 -6.54
N GLU A 68 16.72 4.88 -7.10
CA GLU A 68 16.60 6.35 -6.96
C GLU A 68 15.25 6.87 -7.48
N LYS A 69 14.71 6.20 -8.49
CA LYS A 69 13.41 6.55 -9.08
C LYS A 69 12.25 6.27 -8.15
N THR A 70 12.25 5.11 -7.48
CA THR A 70 11.16 4.71 -6.59
C THR A 70 11.27 5.33 -5.20
N GLY A 71 12.50 5.59 -4.75
CA GLY A 71 12.78 6.00 -3.39
C GLY A 71 12.62 4.84 -2.38
N LYS A 72 12.66 5.17 -1.11
CA LYS A 72 12.55 4.21 -0.01
C LYS A 72 11.12 3.69 0.13
N LEU A 73 11.00 2.46 0.61
CA LEU A 73 9.71 1.91 1.02
C LEU A 73 9.21 2.66 2.26
N ILE A 74 7.98 3.14 2.23
CA ILE A 74 7.40 3.91 3.35
C ILE A 74 6.21 3.25 3.99
N ALA A 75 5.53 2.36 3.31
CA ALA A 75 4.35 1.73 3.87
C ALA A 75 4.07 0.34 3.30
N ILE A 76 3.49 -0.48 4.14
CA ILE A 76 2.95 -1.79 3.80
C ILE A 76 1.54 -1.89 4.40
N LYS A 77 0.58 -2.40 3.63
CA LYS A 77 -0.81 -2.58 4.06
C LYS A 77 -1.37 -3.91 3.54
N ASN A 78 -2.25 -4.50 4.32
CA ASN A 78 -3.13 -5.58 3.87
C ASN A 78 -4.38 -4.92 3.26
N VAL A 79 -4.70 -5.23 2.02
CA VAL A 79 -5.80 -4.59 1.28
C VAL A 79 -6.60 -5.60 0.47
N THR A 80 -7.85 -5.27 0.23
CA THR A 80 -8.76 -5.96 -0.69
C THR A 80 -9.14 -5.04 -1.84
N GLU A 81 -9.76 -5.58 -2.88
CA GLU A 81 -10.25 -4.76 -4.01
C GLU A 81 -11.39 -3.79 -3.65
N ASN A 82 -12.05 -4.07 -2.52
CA ASN A 82 -13.11 -3.21 -1.98
C ASN A 82 -12.60 -2.03 -1.15
N ASN A 83 -11.29 -1.91 -0.99
CA ASN A 83 -10.70 -0.78 -0.30
C ASN A 83 -10.37 0.36 -1.26
N ASP A 84 -10.39 1.57 -0.73
CA ASP A 84 -9.78 2.74 -1.33
C ASP A 84 -8.49 3.09 -0.58
N LEU A 85 -7.54 3.62 -1.31
CA LEU A 85 -6.26 4.07 -0.79
C LEU A 85 -6.27 5.60 -0.70
N MET A 86 -5.99 6.12 0.48
CA MET A 86 -5.72 7.55 0.68
C MET A 86 -4.21 7.75 0.81
N ILE A 87 -3.66 8.57 -0.06
CA ILE A 87 -2.26 8.93 -0.10
C ILE A 87 -2.13 10.37 0.34
N ILE A 88 -1.27 10.62 1.31
CA ILE A 88 -1.01 11.95 1.87
C ILE A 88 0.44 12.32 1.56
N GLU A 89 0.63 13.41 0.82
CA GLU A 89 1.95 13.98 0.55
C GLU A 89 2.43 14.88 1.69
N LYS A 90 3.72 15.09 1.80
CA LYS A 90 4.29 15.99 2.83
C LYS A 90 3.83 17.43 2.68
N SER A 91 3.48 17.85 1.47
CA SER A 91 2.85 19.15 1.19
C SER A 91 1.44 19.30 1.75
N GLY A 92 0.82 18.20 2.19
CA GLY A 92 -0.57 18.16 2.66
C GLY A 92 -1.60 17.79 1.60
N LEU A 93 -1.18 17.57 0.37
CA LEU A 93 -2.08 17.07 -0.68
C LEU A 93 -2.53 15.67 -0.35
N THR A 94 -3.83 15.44 -0.39
CA THR A 94 -4.43 14.12 -0.15
C THR A 94 -5.14 13.64 -1.41
N ILE A 95 -4.83 12.41 -1.81
CA ILE A 95 -5.39 11.78 -3.00
C ILE A 95 -6.06 10.46 -2.59
N ARG A 96 -7.27 10.24 -3.08
CA ARG A 96 -8.00 8.98 -2.93
C ARG A 96 -8.03 8.23 -4.25
N MET A 97 -7.73 6.95 -4.24
CA MET A 97 -7.79 6.08 -5.40
C MET A 97 -8.29 4.68 -5.01
N ALA A 98 -8.93 3.99 -5.94
CA ALA A 98 -9.35 2.63 -5.67
C ALA A 98 -8.16 1.67 -5.66
N VAL A 99 -8.13 0.75 -4.70
CA VAL A 99 -7.11 -0.30 -4.64
C VAL A 99 -7.19 -1.22 -5.87
N SER A 100 -8.39 -1.43 -6.41
CA SER A 100 -8.60 -2.22 -7.64
C SER A 100 -7.85 -1.66 -8.86
N ASP A 101 -7.54 -0.37 -8.90
CA ASP A 101 -6.78 0.26 -9.99
C ASP A 101 -5.27 -0.04 -9.90
N ILE A 102 -4.82 -0.55 -8.77
CA ILE A 102 -3.42 -0.90 -8.55
C ILE A 102 -3.18 -2.33 -9.03
N ARG A 103 -2.24 -2.47 -9.97
CA ARG A 103 -1.90 -3.77 -10.53
C ARG A 103 -1.31 -4.72 -9.48
N VAL A 104 -1.75 -5.97 -9.53
CA VAL A 104 -1.09 -7.08 -8.83
C VAL A 104 0.15 -7.49 -9.63
N ALA A 105 1.29 -7.54 -8.98
CA ALA A 105 2.59 -7.83 -9.60
C ALA A 105 3.49 -8.63 -8.66
N GLY A 106 4.42 -9.37 -9.22
CA GLY A 106 5.39 -10.16 -8.46
C GLY A 106 6.30 -9.32 -7.54
N ARG A 107 6.86 -9.94 -6.52
CA ARG A 107 7.65 -9.29 -5.47
C ARG A 107 8.82 -8.44 -5.98
N ALA A 108 9.58 -8.93 -6.93
CA ALA A 108 10.85 -8.32 -7.34
C ALA A 108 10.71 -7.12 -8.29
N THR A 109 9.49 -6.70 -8.63
CA THR A 109 9.24 -5.57 -9.52
C THR A 109 9.34 -4.23 -8.81
N GLN A 110 9.55 -3.16 -9.57
CA GLN A 110 9.55 -1.77 -9.04
C GLN A 110 8.14 -1.26 -8.70
N GLY A 111 7.10 -1.97 -9.16
CA GLY A 111 5.73 -1.49 -9.08
C GLY A 111 5.39 -0.50 -10.20
N VAL A 112 4.24 0.12 -10.06
CA VAL A 112 3.72 1.14 -10.98
C VAL A 112 3.65 2.50 -10.28
N LYS A 113 3.66 3.56 -11.04
CA LYS A 113 3.49 4.90 -10.50
C LYS A 113 2.03 5.11 -10.14
N LEU A 114 1.75 5.30 -8.86
CA LEU A 114 0.41 5.52 -8.34
C LEU A 114 0.00 6.98 -8.46
N ILE A 115 0.92 7.88 -8.17
CA ILE A 115 0.71 9.33 -8.24
C ILE A 115 1.90 10.05 -8.85
N ASN A 116 1.65 11.22 -9.41
CA ASN A 116 2.68 12.14 -9.90
C ASN A 116 3.03 13.12 -8.80
N ILE A 117 4.14 12.85 -8.11
CA ILE A 117 4.67 13.74 -7.08
C ILE A 117 5.43 14.89 -7.75
N LYS A 118 5.14 16.12 -7.34
CA LYS A 118 5.90 17.29 -7.79
C LYS A 118 7.32 17.27 -7.24
N ASN A 119 8.25 17.89 -7.95
CA ASN A 119 9.65 17.93 -7.55
C ASN A 119 9.80 18.48 -6.13
N GLY A 120 10.51 17.73 -5.29
CA GLY A 120 10.77 18.10 -3.90
C GLY A 120 9.74 17.64 -2.89
N ASP A 121 8.65 17.03 -3.33
CA ASP A 121 7.68 16.41 -2.44
C ASP A 121 7.86 14.90 -2.35
N SER A 122 7.19 14.27 -1.41
CA SER A 122 7.17 12.82 -1.22
C SER A 122 5.92 12.39 -0.45
N ILE A 123 5.59 11.11 -0.49
CA ILE A 123 4.50 10.58 0.31
C ILE A 123 4.88 10.61 1.79
N ALA A 124 4.01 11.17 2.61
CA ALA A 124 4.15 11.21 4.07
C ALA A 124 3.51 10.00 4.74
N ALA A 125 2.31 9.63 4.30
CA ALA A 125 1.55 8.54 4.88
C ALA A 125 0.55 7.96 3.88
N ILE A 126 0.10 6.75 4.14
CA ILE A 126 -1.03 6.13 3.45
C ILE A 126 -2.02 5.54 4.44
N SER A 127 -3.28 5.58 4.08
CA SER A 127 -4.37 4.94 4.82
C SER A 127 -5.29 4.18 3.86
N THR A 128 -5.99 3.21 4.37
CA THR A 128 -7.02 2.47 3.62
C THR A 128 -8.39 2.79 4.18
N VAL A 129 -9.37 2.94 3.29
CA VAL A 129 -10.76 3.22 3.60
C VAL A 129 -11.62 2.16 2.91
N GLU A 130 -12.65 1.67 3.58
CA GLU A 130 -13.60 0.76 2.96
C GLU A 130 -14.51 1.50 1.98
N LYS A 131 -14.79 0.90 0.83
CA LYS A 131 -15.81 1.40 -0.09
C LYS A 131 -17.18 1.10 0.51
N GLY A 132 -17.87 2.08 1.00
CA GLY A 132 -19.19 1.82 1.53
C GLY A 132 -20.00 3.04 1.94
N ASP A 133 -19.36 4.11 2.31
CA ASP A 133 -20.05 5.21 2.99
C ASP A 133 -20.35 6.44 2.12
N ASP A 134 -19.82 6.52 0.90
CA ASP A 134 -19.92 7.75 0.09
C ASP A 134 -21.05 7.75 -0.97
N GLU A 135 -21.78 6.65 -1.18
CA GLU A 135 -22.87 6.62 -2.15
C GLU A 135 -24.20 7.20 -1.64
N GLN A 136 -24.33 7.46 -0.34
CA GLN A 136 -25.57 7.96 0.24
C GLN A 136 -25.67 9.49 0.31
N GLU A 137 -24.58 10.23 0.12
CA GLU A 137 -24.62 11.71 0.18
C GLU A 137 -24.94 12.41 -1.16
N LYS A 138 -24.96 11.69 -2.28
CA LYS A 138 -25.21 12.30 -3.60
C LYS A 138 -26.70 12.39 -4.02
N VAL A 139 -27.63 11.87 -3.23
CA VAL A 139 -29.06 11.85 -3.62
C VAL A 139 -29.91 12.86 -2.83
N ALA A 140 -29.35 13.58 -1.87
CA ALA A 140 -30.12 14.54 -1.04
C ALA A 140 -30.00 16.01 -1.46
N GLY A 141 -29.53 16.32 -2.67
CA GLY A 141 -29.21 17.68 -3.09
C GLY A 141 -29.90 18.22 -4.36
N GLU A 142 -30.96 17.60 -4.86
CA GLU A 142 -31.71 18.16 -6.01
C GLU A 142 -33.19 17.98 -5.81
N ASN A 143 -33.82 18.92 -5.11
CA ASN A 143 -35.19 19.37 -5.34
C ASN A 143 -35.46 20.62 -4.50
N VAL A 144 -35.09 21.77 -5.03
CA VAL A 144 -35.72 23.03 -4.67
C VAL A 144 -36.44 23.51 -5.92
N GLU A 145 -37.71 23.15 -6.00
CA GLU A 145 -38.68 23.82 -6.89
C GLU A 145 -38.84 25.26 -6.45
N THR A 146 -38.61 26.16 -7.35
CA THR A 146 -39.02 27.57 -7.26
C THR A 146 -40.49 27.66 -7.59
N PRO A 147 -41.33 28.26 -6.74
CA PRO A 147 -42.68 28.64 -7.16
C PRO A 147 -42.60 29.90 -8.01
N GLN A 148 -43.21 29.85 -9.15
CA GLN A 148 -43.51 31.03 -9.95
C GLN A 148 -44.77 31.70 -9.43
N GLU A 149 -44.69 33.00 -9.30
CA GLU A 149 -45.79 33.93 -9.47
C GLU A 149 -45.55 34.76 -10.71
#